data_f16a2060374be48d38952ce25fe00ed7
#
_entry.id   f16a2060374be48d38952ce25fe00ed7
#
_cell.length_a   1.000
_cell.length_b   1.000
_cell.length_c   1.000
_cell.angle_alpha   90.00
_cell.angle_beta   90.00
_cell.angle_gamma   90.00
#
_symmetry.space_group_name_H-M   'P 1'
#
loop_
_entity.id
_entity.type
_entity.pdbx_description
1 polymer ?
#
loop_
_entity_poly.entity_id
_entity_poly.type
_entity_poly.pdbx_seq_one_letter_code
_entity_poly.pdbx_strand_id
1 'polypeptide(L)'
;MTSLRPISSESRPTRRHALALGGAALAAAWCGPAHAETLVDLQLVLAVDASGSVDQRRFELQKQGYVAAFLNPKVLAAIQSGAYQAIAVTMFQWTGPQLHFEVIPWMVIRDAASAQAVSRAIDAVPRRIFGGGTSISGAIDYGVTRFARGEIQSDRKVIDISGDGSNNGGRPVRRARDEAVALGVTINGLPILSIEPWLEDHFREEVIGGPGAFLVSARDFESFGEAIVKKLIAEIADLAPETARG
;
A
#
# COMPACT_ATOMS: atom_id res chain seq x y z
N MET A 1 -6.54 106.58 4.76
CA MET A 1 -7.42 106.98 3.68
C MET A 1 -8.12 105.67 3.21
N THR A 2 -9.36 105.62 3.56
CA THR A 2 -10.53 105.35 2.73
C THR A 2 -10.62 103.91 2.19
N SER A 3 -11.50 103.13 2.78
CA SER A 3 -12.90 102.89 2.41
C SER A 3 -13.00 101.77 1.33
N LEU A 4 -13.76 100.82 1.40
CA LEU A 4 -15.14 100.51 1.64
C LEU A 4 -15.38 98.93 1.54
N ARG A 5 -16.32 98.47 2.28
CA ARG A 5 -17.05 97.23 2.07
C ARG A 5 -18.00 97.41 0.85
N PRO A 6 -18.60 96.38 0.25
CA PRO A 6 -19.64 95.56 0.94
C PRO A 6 -19.88 94.14 0.37
N ILE A 7 -20.64 93.36 1.15
CA ILE A 7 -21.93 92.66 0.98
C ILE A 7 -21.91 91.30 0.25
N SER A 8 -22.19 90.30 1.06
CA SER A 8 -23.21 89.20 1.05
C SER A 8 -23.64 88.53 -0.25
N SER A 9 -23.54 87.28 -0.31
CA SER A 9 -24.74 86.43 -0.61
C SER A 9 -24.52 85.01 -0.10
N GLU A 10 -25.46 84.62 0.76
CA GLU A 10 -25.70 83.26 1.19
C GLU A 10 -26.16 82.39 0.02
N SER A 11 -25.68 81.20 -0.10
CA SER A 11 -26.42 80.13 -0.73
C SER A 11 -26.11 78.80 -0.06
N ARG A 12 -27.15 78.23 0.52
CA ARG A 12 -27.20 76.93 1.25
C ARG A 12 -26.90 75.78 0.27
N PRO A 13 -26.17 74.74 0.68
CA PRO A 13 -25.96 73.54 -0.10
C PRO A 13 -27.12 72.57 0.07
N THR A 14 -27.64 72.16 -1.07
CA THR A 14 -28.59 71.06 -1.22
C THR A 14 -28.01 69.73 -0.82
N ARG A 15 -28.76 69.01 0.01
CA ARG A 15 -28.50 67.58 0.37
C ARG A 15 -28.53 66.72 -0.87
N ARG A 16 -27.37 66.16 -1.27
CA ARG A 16 -27.29 65.03 -2.20
C ARG A 16 -27.19 63.76 -1.39
N HIS A 17 -28.21 62.93 -1.49
CA HIS A 17 -28.21 61.60 -0.94
C HIS A 17 -27.20 60.72 -1.66
N ALA A 18 -26.16 60.30 -0.93
CA ALA A 18 -25.26 59.25 -1.41
C ALA A 18 -25.94 57.89 -1.13
N LEU A 19 -26.39 57.26 -2.18
CA LEU A 19 -26.81 55.83 -2.17
C LEU A 19 -25.55 54.99 -2.06
N ALA A 20 -25.31 54.40 -0.89
CA ALA A 20 -24.29 53.36 -0.71
C ALA A 20 -24.84 52.06 -1.32
N LEU A 21 -24.35 51.71 -2.49
CA LEU A 21 -24.53 50.37 -3.07
C LEU A 21 -23.60 49.41 -2.31
N GLY A 22 -24.20 48.66 -1.37
CA GLY A 22 -23.55 47.53 -0.72
C GLY A 22 -23.34 46.38 -1.70
N GLY A 23 -22.13 46.24 -2.20
CA GLY A 23 -21.72 45.07 -2.95
C GLY A 23 -21.60 43.85 -2.04
N ALA A 24 -22.59 42.97 -2.09
CA ALA A 24 -22.49 41.62 -1.50
C ALA A 24 -21.51 40.81 -2.36
N ALA A 25 -20.27 40.68 -1.88
CA ALA A 25 -19.31 39.74 -2.45
C ALA A 25 -19.79 38.32 -2.10
N LEU A 26 -20.40 37.63 -3.06
CA LEU A 26 -20.62 36.19 -3.02
C LEU A 26 -19.25 35.51 -3.06
N ALA A 27 -18.73 35.13 -1.90
CA ALA A 27 -17.62 34.19 -1.82
C ALA A 27 -18.14 32.84 -2.32
N ALA A 28 -17.92 32.55 -3.60
CA ALA A 28 -18.08 31.23 -4.15
C ALA A 28 -17.05 30.34 -3.46
N ALA A 29 -17.48 29.57 -2.45
CA ALA A 29 -16.68 28.49 -1.88
C ALA A 29 -16.39 27.50 -3.01
N TRP A 30 -15.16 27.50 -3.47
CA TRP A 30 -14.67 26.56 -4.45
C TRP A 30 -14.58 25.18 -3.73
N CYS A 31 -15.69 24.44 -3.72
CA CYS A 31 -15.67 23.02 -3.42
C CYS A 31 -14.94 22.34 -4.57
N GLY A 32 -13.64 22.14 -4.43
CA GLY A 32 -12.92 21.22 -5.30
C GLY A 32 -13.62 19.86 -5.28
N PRO A 33 -13.52 19.04 -6.34
CA PRO A 33 -14.13 17.71 -6.35
C PRO A 33 -13.59 16.95 -5.13
N ALA A 34 -14.48 16.60 -4.21
CA ALA A 34 -14.16 15.67 -3.14
C ALA A 34 -13.82 14.34 -3.83
N HIS A 35 -12.55 13.95 -3.84
CA HIS A 35 -12.14 12.63 -4.26
C HIS A 35 -12.82 11.65 -3.30
N ALA A 36 -13.72 10.84 -3.83
CA ALA A 36 -14.41 9.83 -3.04
C ALA A 36 -13.35 8.79 -2.60
N GLU A 37 -13.18 8.65 -1.29
CA GLU A 37 -12.33 7.61 -0.73
C GLU A 37 -12.86 6.23 -1.11
N THR A 38 -11.99 5.36 -1.61
CA THR A 38 -12.33 3.98 -1.92
C THR A 38 -12.09 3.12 -0.68
N LEU A 39 -13.17 2.69 -0.02
CA LEU A 39 -13.07 1.80 1.13
C LEU A 39 -12.86 0.35 0.66
N VAL A 40 -11.93 -0.33 1.32
CA VAL A 40 -11.60 -1.74 1.08
C VAL A 40 -11.37 -2.47 2.41
N ASP A 41 -11.57 -3.80 2.42
CA ASP A 41 -11.38 -4.62 3.62
C ASP A 41 -9.91 -4.77 4.00
N LEU A 42 -9.01 -4.68 3.01
CA LEU A 42 -7.57 -4.88 3.18
C LEU A 42 -6.77 -4.05 2.17
N GLN A 43 -5.75 -3.34 2.64
CA GLN A 43 -4.64 -2.87 1.81
C GLN A 43 -3.48 -3.85 1.94
N LEU A 44 -3.10 -4.50 0.83
CA LEU A 44 -2.08 -5.54 0.78
C LEU A 44 -0.91 -5.11 -0.08
N VAL A 45 0.25 -5.00 0.53
CA VAL A 45 1.53 -4.74 -0.14
C VAL A 45 2.26 -6.07 -0.34
N LEU A 46 2.47 -6.48 -1.58
CA LEU A 46 3.24 -7.67 -1.94
C LEU A 46 4.70 -7.28 -2.18
N ALA A 47 5.57 -7.63 -1.23
CA ALA A 47 7.01 -7.42 -1.32
C ALA A 47 7.70 -8.68 -1.82
N VAL A 48 8.11 -8.71 -3.09
CA VAL A 48 8.61 -9.89 -3.78
C VAL A 48 10.12 -9.83 -3.91
N ASP A 49 10.81 -10.82 -3.37
CA ASP A 49 12.26 -10.94 -3.46
C ASP A 49 12.72 -11.12 -4.90
N ALA A 50 13.68 -10.30 -5.30
CA ALA A 50 14.39 -10.38 -6.58
C ALA A 50 15.93 -10.33 -6.37
N SER A 51 16.39 -10.73 -5.18
CA SER A 51 17.80 -10.77 -4.79
C SER A 51 18.63 -11.74 -5.68
N GLY A 52 19.93 -11.80 -5.43
CA GLY A 52 20.86 -12.56 -6.27
C GLY A 52 20.60 -14.07 -6.32
N SER A 53 19.98 -14.64 -5.30
CA SER A 53 19.58 -16.06 -5.23
C SER A 53 18.39 -16.39 -6.11
N VAL A 54 17.51 -15.41 -6.39
CA VAL A 54 16.34 -15.57 -7.25
C VAL A 54 16.77 -15.41 -8.72
N ASP A 55 17.08 -16.51 -9.39
CA ASP A 55 17.35 -16.50 -10.82
C ASP A 55 16.08 -16.25 -11.67
N GLN A 56 16.23 -16.17 -13.00
CA GLN A 56 15.11 -15.91 -13.91
C GLN A 56 14.00 -16.97 -13.80
N ARG A 57 14.36 -18.25 -13.65
CA ARG A 57 13.40 -19.35 -13.54
C ARG A 57 12.62 -19.24 -12.22
N ARG A 58 13.31 -18.99 -11.11
CA ARG A 58 12.71 -18.81 -9.79
C ARG A 58 11.78 -17.59 -9.77
N PHE A 59 12.20 -16.48 -10.39
CA PHE A 59 11.37 -15.31 -10.55
C PHE A 59 10.08 -15.61 -11.32
N GLU A 60 10.16 -16.35 -12.45
CA GLU A 60 8.99 -16.75 -13.22
C GLU A 60 8.05 -17.65 -12.41
N LEU A 61 8.57 -18.58 -11.61
CA LEU A 61 7.76 -19.44 -10.74
C LEU A 61 6.99 -18.63 -9.69
N GLN A 62 7.62 -17.66 -9.03
CA GLN A 62 6.93 -16.73 -8.12
C GLN A 62 5.85 -15.95 -8.87
N LYS A 63 6.18 -15.34 -10.00
CA LYS A 63 5.24 -14.56 -10.82
C LYS A 63 4.02 -15.39 -11.21
N GLN A 64 4.21 -16.58 -11.75
CA GLN A 64 3.12 -17.47 -12.13
C GLN A 64 2.29 -17.96 -10.93
N GLY A 65 2.92 -18.11 -9.78
CA GLY A 65 2.21 -18.37 -8.52
C GLY A 65 1.22 -17.25 -8.17
N TYR A 66 1.64 -15.99 -8.22
CA TYR A 66 0.74 -14.85 -7.99
C TYR A 66 -0.34 -14.74 -9.06
N VAL A 67 0.01 -14.91 -10.35
CA VAL A 67 -0.94 -14.91 -11.47
C VAL A 67 -2.07 -15.91 -11.22
N ALA A 68 -1.72 -17.16 -10.90
CA ALA A 68 -2.68 -18.22 -10.62
C ALA A 68 -3.49 -17.95 -9.34
N ALA A 69 -2.86 -17.39 -8.32
CA ALA A 69 -3.51 -17.12 -7.04
C ALA A 69 -4.65 -16.08 -7.17
N PHE A 70 -4.44 -14.99 -7.89
CA PHE A 70 -5.51 -14.00 -8.11
C PHE A 70 -6.62 -14.49 -9.05
N LEU A 71 -6.38 -15.52 -9.86
CA LEU A 71 -7.42 -16.19 -10.66
C LEU A 71 -8.14 -17.32 -9.90
N ASN A 72 -7.67 -17.65 -8.68
CA ASN A 72 -8.26 -18.74 -7.90
C ASN A 72 -9.65 -18.33 -7.35
N PRO A 73 -10.71 -19.12 -7.62
CA PRO A 73 -12.07 -18.77 -7.16
C PRO A 73 -12.21 -18.70 -5.64
N LYS A 74 -11.37 -19.43 -4.87
CA LYS A 74 -11.38 -19.35 -3.40
C LYS A 74 -10.81 -18.03 -2.90
N VAL A 75 -9.80 -17.45 -3.58
CA VAL A 75 -9.26 -16.12 -3.27
C VAL A 75 -10.33 -15.06 -3.56
N LEU A 76 -11.01 -15.15 -4.71
CA LEU A 76 -12.10 -14.24 -5.04
C LEU A 76 -13.27 -14.35 -4.03
N ALA A 77 -13.64 -15.56 -3.64
CA ALA A 77 -14.67 -15.76 -2.62
C ALA A 77 -14.27 -15.17 -1.26
N ALA A 78 -13.01 -15.27 -0.86
CA ALA A 78 -12.50 -14.63 0.35
C ALA A 78 -12.61 -13.10 0.26
N ILE A 79 -12.25 -12.49 -0.87
CA ILE A 79 -12.42 -11.04 -1.10
C ILE A 79 -13.90 -10.63 -0.96
N GLN A 80 -14.79 -11.39 -1.56
CA GLN A 80 -16.23 -11.09 -1.57
C GLN A 80 -16.93 -11.37 -0.23
N SER A 81 -16.27 -12.04 0.72
CA SER A 81 -16.80 -12.27 2.07
C SER A 81 -16.60 -11.09 3.02
N GLY A 82 -15.76 -10.11 2.67
CA GLY A 82 -15.51 -8.92 3.48
C GLY A 82 -16.67 -7.92 3.49
N ALA A 83 -16.62 -6.95 4.38
CA ALA A 83 -17.66 -5.93 4.55
C ALA A 83 -17.78 -5.01 3.31
N TYR A 84 -16.65 -4.65 2.71
CA TYR A 84 -16.59 -3.83 1.49
C TYR A 84 -16.51 -4.67 0.23
N GLN A 85 -16.36 -5.99 0.37
CA GLN A 85 -16.21 -6.96 -0.73
C GLN A 85 -15.11 -6.56 -1.71
N ALA A 86 -14.07 -5.94 -1.20
CA ALA A 86 -12.96 -5.42 -1.99
C ALA A 86 -11.66 -5.40 -1.18
N ILE A 87 -10.54 -5.68 -1.86
CA ILE A 87 -9.20 -5.43 -1.35
C ILE A 87 -8.43 -4.55 -2.32
N ALA A 88 -7.41 -3.86 -1.83
CA ALA A 88 -6.46 -3.18 -2.69
C ALA A 88 -5.10 -3.88 -2.59
N VAL A 89 -4.44 -4.05 -3.73
CA VAL A 89 -3.11 -4.67 -3.80
C VAL A 89 -2.13 -3.77 -4.54
N THR A 90 -0.88 -3.77 -4.09
CA THR A 90 0.27 -3.20 -4.81
C THR A 90 1.43 -4.20 -4.73
N MET A 91 2.36 -4.16 -5.67
CA MET A 91 3.49 -5.06 -5.68
C MET A 91 4.79 -4.31 -5.98
N PHE A 92 5.85 -4.67 -5.27
CA PHE A 92 7.19 -4.21 -5.59
C PHE A 92 8.22 -5.36 -5.51
N GLN A 93 9.27 -5.25 -6.31
CA GLN A 93 10.46 -6.09 -6.23
C GLN A 93 11.47 -5.43 -5.29
N TRP A 94 12.18 -6.26 -4.50
CA TRP A 94 13.19 -5.78 -3.58
C TRP A 94 14.44 -6.67 -3.56
N THR A 95 15.56 -6.10 -3.09
CA THR A 95 16.81 -6.80 -2.85
C THR A 95 17.59 -6.13 -1.69
N GLY A 96 18.62 -5.34 -1.95
CA GLY A 96 19.38 -4.62 -0.92
C GLY A 96 18.60 -3.48 -0.25
N PRO A 97 19.22 -2.79 0.73
CA PRO A 97 18.52 -1.87 1.64
C PRO A 97 17.82 -0.68 0.99
N GLN A 98 18.25 -0.27 -0.21
CA GLN A 98 17.71 0.91 -0.91
C GLN A 98 17.26 0.58 -2.33
N LEU A 99 17.19 -0.70 -2.67
CA LEU A 99 16.86 -1.13 -4.02
C LEU A 99 15.50 -1.79 -4.06
N HIS A 100 14.49 -0.97 -4.28
CA HIS A 100 13.08 -1.34 -4.37
C HIS A 100 12.51 -0.78 -5.66
N PHE A 101 11.67 -1.54 -6.32
CA PHE A 101 11.06 -1.15 -7.58
C PHE A 101 9.57 -1.50 -7.60
N GLU A 102 8.69 -0.49 -7.53
CA GLU A 102 7.26 -0.73 -7.70
C GLU A 102 6.98 -1.24 -9.11
N VAL A 103 6.29 -2.36 -9.20
CA VAL A 103 5.97 -3.02 -10.46
C VAL A 103 4.47 -3.08 -10.73
N ILE A 104 3.64 -3.03 -9.68
CA ILE A 104 2.19 -2.91 -9.76
C ILE A 104 1.77 -1.75 -8.84
N PRO A 105 1.18 -0.69 -9.37
CA PRO A 105 0.59 0.36 -8.56
C PRO A 105 -0.64 -0.19 -7.82
N TRP A 106 -1.21 0.60 -6.88
CA TRP A 106 -2.43 0.19 -6.20
C TRP A 106 -3.55 -0.14 -7.18
N MET A 107 -4.09 -1.35 -7.08
CA MET A 107 -5.23 -1.84 -7.85
C MET A 107 -6.27 -2.43 -6.90
N VAL A 108 -7.55 -2.12 -7.14
CA VAL A 108 -8.67 -2.64 -6.34
C VAL A 108 -9.24 -3.89 -7.00
N ILE A 109 -9.43 -4.94 -6.19
CA ILE A 109 -10.05 -6.21 -6.59
C ILE A 109 -11.38 -6.36 -5.85
N ARG A 110 -12.47 -6.57 -6.59
CA ARG A 110 -13.82 -6.80 -6.03
C ARG A 110 -14.63 -7.87 -6.79
N ASP A 111 -14.18 -8.21 -7.98
CA ASP A 111 -14.87 -9.15 -8.88
C ASP A 111 -13.86 -9.90 -9.78
N ALA A 112 -14.37 -10.84 -10.56
CA ALA A 112 -13.54 -11.63 -11.47
C ALA A 112 -12.82 -10.78 -12.54
N ALA A 113 -13.42 -9.67 -12.98
CA ALA A 113 -12.81 -8.81 -14.00
C ALA A 113 -11.62 -8.04 -13.45
N SER A 114 -11.74 -7.46 -12.25
CA SER A 114 -10.65 -6.77 -11.54
C SER A 114 -9.55 -7.74 -11.08
N ALA A 115 -9.90 -8.94 -10.62
CA ALA A 115 -8.93 -10.00 -10.30
C ALA A 115 -8.12 -10.40 -11.54
N GLN A 116 -8.79 -10.57 -12.69
CA GLN A 116 -8.13 -10.85 -13.96
C GLN A 116 -7.25 -9.68 -14.44
N ALA A 117 -7.65 -8.43 -14.17
CA ALA A 117 -6.83 -7.27 -14.51
C ALA A 117 -5.52 -7.25 -13.71
N VAL A 118 -5.57 -7.54 -12.39
CA VAL A 118 -4.38 -7.67 -11.54
C VAL A 118 -3.51 -8.83 -12.00
N SER A 119 -4.09 -9.99 -12.27
CA SER A 119 -3.36 -11.16 -12.77
C SER A 119 -2.60 -10.85 -14.07
N ARG A 120 -3.26 -10.21 -15.05
CA ARG A 120 -2.60 -9.78 -16.30
C ARG A 120 -1.50 -8.73 -16.06
N ALA A 121 -1.72 -7.81 -15.15
CA ALA A 121 -0.71 -6.82 -14.80
C ALA A 121 0.54 -7.49 -14.22
N ILE A 122 0.37 -8.47 -13.31
CA ILE A 122 1.46 -9.25 -12.73
C ILE A 122 2.18 -10.08 -13.81
N ASP A 123 1.45 -10.74 -14.71
CA ASP A 123 2.05 -11.55 -15.80
C ASP A 123 2.93 -10.71 -16.72
N ALA A 124 2.56 -9.47 -16.94
CA ALA A 124 3.32 -8.52 -17.76
C ALA A 124 4.57 -7.94 -17.05
N VAL A 125 4.75 -8.18 -15.73
CA VAL A 125 5.88 -7.63 -14.97
C VAL A 125 7.19 -8.28 -15.39
N PRO A 126 8.18 -7.51 -15.88
CA PRO A 126 9.53 -8.02 -16.06
C PRO A 126 10.27 -8.04 -14.73
N ARG A 127 11.29 -8.90 -14.64
CA ARG A 127 12.27 -8.76 -13.57
C ARG A 127 13.02 -7.44 -13.75
N ARG A 128 12.99 -6.57 -12.76
CA ARG A 128 13.63 -5.24 -12.79
C ARG A 128 14.97 -5.21 -12.07
N ILE A 129 15.16 -6.11 -11.13
CA ILE A 129 16.33 -6.19 -10.28
C ILE A 129 17.06 -7.50 -10.55
N PHE A 130 18.38 -7.43 -10.72
CA PHE A 130 19.23 -8.57 -11.04
C PHE A 130 20.42 -8.58 -10.07
N GLY A 131 20.28 -9.31 -8.96
CA GLY A 131 21.34 -9.40 -7.96
C GLY A 131 21.20 -8.39 -6.82
N GLY A 132 22.21 -8.34 -5.98
CA GLY A 132 22.21 -7.61 -4.72
C GLY A 132 22.03 -8.54 -3.53
N GLY A 133 22.12 -7.98 -2.31
CA GLY A 133 21.88 -8.71 -1.06
C GLY A 133 20.41 -8.87 -0.77
N THR A 134 20.10 -9.38 0.42
CA THR A 134 18.75 -9.58 0.92
C THR A 134 18.50 -8.62 2.08
N SER A 135 17.65 -7.61 1.87
CA SER A 135 17.31 -6.65 2.92
C SER A 135 15.80 -6.67 3.21
N ILE A 136 15.40 -7.61 4.05
CA ILE A 136 14.02 -7.69 4.54
C ILE A 136 13.64 -6.39 5.27
N SER A 137 14.56 -5.84 6.08
CA SER A 137 14.33 -4.57 6.76
C SER A 137 14.06 -3.42 5.79
N GLY A 138 14.81 -3.35 4.67
CA GLY A 138 14.57 -2.36 3.62
C GLY A 138 13.22 -2.57 2.92
N ALA A 139 12.83 -3.84 2.67
CA ALA A 139 11.52 -4.15 2.11
C ALA A 139 10.37 -3.71 3.02
N ILE A 140 10.50 -3.92 4.34
CA ILE A 140 9.52 -3.44 5.34
C ILE A 140 9.44 -1.91 5.31
N ASP A 141 10.59 -1.21 5.39
CA ASP A 141 10.64 0.24 5.39
C ASP A 141 10.00 0.84 4.14
N TYR A 142 10.31 0.30 2.97
CA TYR A 142 9.71 0.72 1.71
C TYR A 142 8.21 0.39 1.67
N GLY A 143 7.81 -0.81 2.11
CA GLY A 143 6.41 -1.25 2.16
C GLY A 143 5.53 -0.31 2.98
N VAL A 144 6.01 0.17 4.14
CA VAL A 144 5.30 1.15 4.97
C VAL A 144 5.01 2.44 4.19
N THR A 145 5.93 2.90 3.35
CA THR A 145 5.72 4.11 2.54
C THR A 145 4.59 3.98 1.53
N ARG A 146 4.20 2.74 1.16
CA ARG A 146 3.13 2.49 0.19
C ARG A 146 1.75 2.85 0.73
N PHE A 147 1.55 2.81 2.04
CA PHE A 147 0.30 3.20 2.70
C PHE A 147 0.16 4.72 2.90
N ALA A 148 1.21 5.49 2.64
CA ALA A 148 1.21 6.92 2.86
C ALA A 148 0.41 7.64 1.77
N ARG A 149 -0.76 8.16 2.15
CA ARG A 149 -1.61 9.09 1.39
C ARG A 149 -2.14 8.53 0.07
N GLY A 150 -3.35 8.02 0.10
CA GLY A 150 -4.07 7.60 -1.10
C GLY A 150 -5.57 7.74 -0.92
N GLU A 151 -6.27 7.67 -2.03
CA GLU A 151 -7.74 7.64 -2.10
C GLU A 151 -8.32 6.31 -1.60
N ILE A 152 -7.45 5.31 -1.32
CA ILE A 152 -7.83 3.98 -0.83
C ILE A 152 -7.64 3.95 0.67
N GLN A 153 -8.67 3.54 1.40
CA GLN A 153 -8.68 3.46 2.86
C GLN A 153 -9.06 2.06 3.33
N SER A 154 -8.35 1.58 4.35
CA SER A 154 -8.66 0.34 5.05
C SER A 154 -8.14 0.41 6.48
N ASP A 155 -8.86 -0.21 7.41
CA ASP A 155 -8.39 -0.42 8.78
C ASP A 155 -7.30 -1.51 8.86
N ARG A 156 -7.24 -2.39 7.85
CA ARG A 156 -6.24 -3.46 7.78
C ARG A 156 -5.17 -3.13 6.73
N LYS A 157 -3.93 -3.01 7.20
CA LYS A 157 -2.75 -2.74 6.38
C LYS A 157 -1.74 -3.86 6.56
N VAL A 158 -1.44 -4.59 5.50
CA VAL A 158 -0.56 -5.75 5.56
C VAL A 158 0.56 -5.62 4.54
N ILE A 159 1.79 -5.92 4.98
CA ILE A 159 2.93 -6.17 4.10
C ILE A 159 3.19 -7.67 4.10
N ASP A 160 3.11 -8.29 2.92
CA ASP A 160 3.44 -9.67 2.69
C ASP A 160 4.85 -9.78 2.12
N ILE A 161 5.78 -10.32 2.92
CA ILE A 161 7.19 -10.50 2.53
C ILE A 161 7.39 -11.91 2.01
N SER A 162 7.76 -12.08 0.72
CA SER A 162 8.22 -13.34 0.17
C SER A 162 9.71 -13.29 -0.18
N GLY A 163 10.45 -14.36 0.15
CA GLY A 163 11.88 -14.45 -0.13
C GLY A 163 12.51 -15.79 0.25
N ASP A 164 13.72 -16.06 -0.31
CA ASP A 164 14.45 -17.32 -0.14
C ASP A 164 15.75 -17.19 0.69
N GLY A 165 15.94 -16.03 1.35
CA GLY A 165 17.13 -15.78 2.17
C GLY A 165 16.84 -14.92 3.41
N SER A 166 17.69 -15.09 4.42
CA SER A 166 17.70 -14.28 5.63
C SER A 166 18.23 -12.86 5.35
N ASN A 167 17.90 -11.93 6.25
CA ASN A 167 18.37 -10.55 6.11
C ASN A 167 19.88 -10.45 6.25
N ASN A 168 20.58 -10.05 5.20
CA ASN A 168 22.03 -9.86 5.18
C ASN A 168 22.46 -8.41 4.88
N GLY A 169 21.53 -7.47 4.83
CA GLY A 169 21.79 -6.05 4.59
C GLY A 169 20.77 -5.14 5.26
N GLY A 170 21.15 -3.88 5.43
CA GLY A 170 20.29 -2.87 6.07
C GLY A 170 20.35 -2.89 7.61
N ARG A 171 19.29 -2.41 8.23
CA ARG A 171 19.16 -2.36 9.70
C ARG A 171 18.60 -3.69 10.26
N PRO A 172 18.62 -3.89 11.59
CA PRO A 172 18.01 -5.07 12.18
C PRO A 172 16.53 -5.21 11.82
N VAL A 173 16.12 -6.41 11.38
CA VAL A 173 14.73 -6.67 10.89
C VAL A 173 13.72 -6.43 11.99
N ARG A 174 13.96 -6.91 13.21
CA ARG A 174 13.06 -6.68 14.37
C ARG A 174 12.73 -5.19 14.54
N ARG A 175 13.73 -4.33 14.40
CA ARG A 175 13.52 -2.89 14.54
C ARG A 175 12.61 -2.33 13.42
N ALA A 176 12.82 -2.75 12.18
CA ALA A 176 11.96 -2.34 11.06
C ALA A 176 10.53 -2.84 11.26
N ARG A 177 10.37 -4.11 11.65
CA ARG A 177 9.10 -4.72 11.99
C ARG A 177 8.38 -3.98 13.11
N ASP A 178 9.05 -3.76 14.24
CA ASP A 178 8.42 -3.15 15.43
C ASP A 178 7.97 -1.72 15.15
N GLU A 179 8.75 -0.96 14.37
CA GLU A 179 8.37 0.39 13.92
C GLU A 179 7.15 0.35 12.96
N ALA A 180 7.09 -0.61 12.04
CA ALA A 180 5.93 -0.79 11.15
C ALA A 180 4.66 -1.18 11.92
N VAL A 181 4.80 -2.08 12.90
CA VAL A 181 3.71 -2.50 13.79
C VAL A 181 3.20 -1.33 14.63
N ALA A 182 4.08 -0.47 15.13
CA ALA A 182 3.69 0.75 15.86
C ALA A 182 2.89 1.73 14.99
N LEU A 183 3.01 1.64 13.66
CA LEU A 183 2.21 2.40 12.68
C LEU A 183 0.90 1.69 12.28
N GLY A 184 0.56 0.58 12.93
CA GLY A 184 -0.66 -0.21 12.65
C GLY A 184 -0.54 -1.11 11.41
N VAL A 185 0.67 -1.44 10.98
CA VAL A 185 0.91 -2.34 9.84
C VAL A 185 1.21 -3.74 10.36
N THR A 186 0.51 -4.75 9.85
CA THR A 186 0.84 -6.16 10.08
C THR A 186 1.83 -6.63 9.02
N ILE A 187 2.81 -7.44 9.43
CA ILE A 187 3.79 -8.02 8.52
C ILE A 187 3.61 -9.54 8.55
N ASN A 188 3.28 -10.10 7.40
CA ASN A 188 3.17 -11.52 7.17
C ASN A 188 4.33 -12.02 6.29
N GLY A 189 4.60 -13.34 6.31
CA GLY A 189 5.74 -13.90 5.63
C GLY A 189 5.41 -15.10 4.75
N LEU A 190 6.17 -15.23 3.65
CA LEU A 190 6.22 -16.43 2.81
C LEU A 190 7.70 -16.79 2.58
N PRO A 191 8.36 -17.45 3.56
CA PRO A 191 9.72 -17.96 3.35
C PRO A 191 9.71 -19.12 2.34
N ILE A 192 10.70 -19.10 1.41
CA ILE A 192 10.94 -20.17 0.43
C ILE A 192 12.20 -20.92 0.87
N LEU A 193 12.04 -22.17 1.33
CA LEU A 193 13.08 -22.91 2.05
C LEU A 193 14.12 -23.58 1.15
N SER A 194 14.25 -23.15 -0.11
CA SER A 194 15.10 -23.80 -1.12
C SER A 194 16.60 -23.71 -0.84
N ILE A 195 17.05 -22.70 -0.09
CA ILE A 195 18.47 -22.43 0.19
C ILE A 195 18.75 -22.51 1.69
N GLU A 196 17.91 -21.89 2.49
CA GLU A 196 18.06 -21.81 3.95
C GLU A 196 16.93 -22.58 4.64
N PRO A 197 17.14 -23.85 5.06
CA PRO A 197 16.10 -24.66 5.72
C PRO A 197 15.56 -24.04 7.03
N TRP A 198 16.39 -23.19 7.69
CA TRP A 198 16.02 -22.49 8.94
C TRP A 198 15.30 -21.15 8.70
N LEU A 199 15.01 -20.80 7.45
CA LEU A 199 14.44 -19.51 7.09
C LEU A 199 13.04 -19.30 7.70
N GLU A 200 12.28 -20.38 7.90
CA GLU A 200 10.99 -20.31 8.60
C GLU A 200 11.13 -19.76 10.01
N ASP A 201 12.11 -20.25 10.77
CA ASP A 201 12.38 -19.77 12.13
C ASP A 201 12.82 -18.29 12.11
N HIS A 202 13.68 -17.91 11.18
CA HIS A 202 14.07 -16.51 11.00
C HIS A 202 12.85 -15.61 10.71
N PHE A 203 11.95 -16.03 9.83
CA PHE A 203 10.73 -15.27 9.55
C PHE A 203 9.82 -15.20 10.79
N ARG A 204 9.65 -16.28 11.52
CA ARG A 204 8.84 -16.36 12.72
C ARG A 204 9.35 -15.44 13.83
N GLU A 205 10.65 -15.42 14.04
CA GLU A 205 11.27 -14.68 15.16
C GLU A 205 11.54 -13.22 14.83
N GLU A 206 11.95 -12.91 13.60
CA GLU A 206 12.48 -11.60 13.25
C GLU A 206 11.55 -10.78 12.34
N VAL A 207 10.80 -11.46 11.43
CA VAL A 207 10.14 -10.77 10.30
C VAL A 207 8.68 -10.50 10.59
N ILE A 208 7.88 -11.54 10.89
CA ILE A 208 6.45 -11.36 11.09
C ILE A 208 6.15 -10.58 12.38
N GLY A 209 5.07 -9.79 12.35
CA GLY A 209 4.67 -9.00 13.52
C GLY A 209 3.37 -8.23 13.28
N GLY A 210 2.75 -7.83 14.39
CA GLY A 210 1.46 -7.16 14.39
C GLY A 210 0.30 -8.09 14.69
N PRO A 211 -0.92 -7.55 14.85
CA PRO A 211 -2.10 -8.34 15.19
C PRO A 211 -2.40 -9.41 14.15
N GLY A 212 -2.49 -10.67 14.59
CA GLY A 212 -2.81 -11.80 13.70
C GLY A 212 -1.71 -12.16 12.69
N ALA A 213 -0.48 -11.65 12.85
CA ALA A 213 0.64 -11.96 11.97
C ALA A 213 0.92 -13.45 11.87
N PHE A 214 1.17 -13.93 10.66
CA PHE A 214 1.44 -15.34 10.38
C PHE A 214 2.38 -15.51 9.18
N LEU A 215 2.85 -16.73 8.99
CA LEU A 215 3.61 -17.12 7.81
C LEU A 215 3.05 -18.42 7.20
N VAL A 216 3.31 -18.60 5.92
CA VAL A 216 3.12 -19.85 5.19
C VAL A 216 4.39 -20.14 4.44
N SER A 217 5.05 -21.27 4.71
CA SER A 217 6.31 -21.63 4.06
C SER A 217 6.06 -22.36 2.73
N ALA A 218 6.87 -22.02 1.73
CA ALA A 218 7.04 -22.84 0.53
C ALA A 218 8.34 -23.65 0.66
N ARG A 219 8.29 -24.96 0.34
CA ARG A 219 9.50 -25.80 0.41
C ARG A 219 10.53 -25.40 -0.65
N ASP A 220 10.04 -24.94 -1.78
CA ASP A 220 10.81 -24.55 -2.95
C ASP A 220 9.98 -23.60 -3.83
N PHE A 221 10.55 -23.14 -4.95
CA PHE A 221 9.85 -22.26 -5.88
C PHE A 221 8.74 -22.96 -6.65
N GLU A 222 8.82 -24.26 -6.82
CA GLU A 222 7.79 -25.10 -7.46
C GLU A 222 6.51 -25.16 -6.62
N SER A 223 6.64 -25.20 -5.30
CA SER A 223 5.53 -25.22 -4.34
C SER A 223 5.02 -23.81 -3.98
N PHE A 224 5.68 -22.73 -4.45
CA PHE A 224 5.31 -21.35 -4.15
C PHE A 224 3.84 -21.05 -4.54
N GLY A 225 3.40 -21.52 -5.72
CA GLY A 225 2.03 -21.27 -6.20
C GLY A 225 0.95 -21.81 -5.25
N GLU A 226 1.14 -22.98 -4.67
CA GLU A 226 0.22 -23.55 -3.68
C GLU A 226 0.28 -22.75 -2.36
N ALA A 227 1.47 -22.41 -1.90
CA ALA A 227 1.69 -21.68 -0.67
C ALA A 227 1.05 -20.26 -0.71
N ILE A 228 1.21 -19.53 -1.83
CA ILE A 228 0.65 -18.18 -1.95
C ILE A 228 -0.88 -18.19 -2.04
N VAL A 229 -1.51 -19.18 -2.71
CA VAL A 229 -2.97 -19.31 -2.70
C VAL A 229 -3.48 -19.52 -1.28
N LYS A 230 -2.88 -20.46 -0.54
CA LYS A 230 -3.24 -20.74 0.85
C LYS A 230 -3.06 -19.51 1.75
N LYS A 231 -1.96 -18.82 1.58
CA LYS A 231 -1.63 -17.61 2.33
C LYS A 231 -2.61 -16.47 2.04
N LEU A 232 -2.89 -16.16 0.78
CA LEU A 232 -3.81 -15.08 0.41
C LEU A 232 -5.23 -15.34 0.94
N ILE A 233 -5.71 -16.58 0.89
CA ILE A 233 -7.03 -16.93 1.45
C ILE A 233 -7.07 -16.63 2.95
N ALA A 234 -6.06 -17.07 3.70
CA ALA A 234 -5.98 -16.84 5.15
C ALA A 234 -5.88 -15.34 5.49
N GLU A 235 -5.06 -14.61 4.75
CA GLU A 235 -4.80 -13.18 4.93
C GLU A 235 -6.03 -12.32 4.65
N ILE A 236 -6.73 -12.59 3.54
CA ILE A 236 -7.93 -11.85 3.14
C ILE A 236 -9.08 -12.13 4.10
N ALA A 237 -9.28 -13.40 4.47
CA ALA A 237 -10.35 -13.83 5.36
C ALA A 237 -10.10 -13.51 6.85
N ASP A 238 -8.95 -12.92 7.20
CA ASP A 238 -8.51 -12.67 8.58
C ASP A 238 -8.43 -13.95 9.45
N LEU A 239 -8.12 -15.06 8.79
CA LEU A 239 -8.00 -16.37 9.39
C LEU A 239 -6.51 -16.71 9.57
N ALA A 240 -5.90 -16.30 10.69
CA ALA A 240 -4.57 -16.81 11.01
C ALA A 240 -4.63 -18.35 11.09
N PRO A 241 -3.79 -19.10 10.34
CA PRO A 241 -3.78 -20.56 10.41
C PRO A 241 -3.53 -21.03 11.86
N GLU A 242 -4.27 -22.01 12.32
CA GLU A 242 -4.18 -22.55 13.70
C GLU A 242 -2.75 -23.00 14.09
N THR A 243 -1.94 -23.37 13.10
CA THR A 243 -0.54 -23.78 13.25
C THR A 243 0.45 -22.62 13.48
N ALA A 244 0.02 -21.38 13.38
CA ALA A 244 0.87 -20.19 13.52
C ALA A 244 0.73 -19.48 14.89
N ARG A 245 -0.14 -19.99 15.74
CA ARG A 245 -0.32 -19.50 17.12
C ARG A 245 0.54 -20.36 18.06
N GLY A 246 1.81 -20.07 18.14
CA GLY A 246 2.76 -20.68 19.07
C GLY A 246 3.34 -19.63 20.00
#